data_10c3f209813d13d1c72fbdf30cada2b7
#
_entry.id   10c3f209813d13d1c72fbdf30cada2b7
#
_cell.length_a   1.000
_cell.length_b   1.000
_cell.length_c   1.000
_cell.angle_alpha   90.00
_cell.angle_beta   90.00
_cell.angle_gamma   90.00
#
_symmetry.space_group_name_H-M   'P 1'
#
loop_
_entity.id
_entity.type
_entity.pdbx_description
1 polymer ?
#
loop_
_entity_poly.entity_id
_entity_poly.type
_entity_poly.pdbx_seq_one_letter_code
_entity_poly.pdbx_strand_id
1 'polypeptide(L)'
;VCATANDAFYEELIAFARKYHVIILHDNAYSDIIYGGRKGKSFLSYEGAKEVGVEFYSLSKSYNLTGARISFVIGNQKIVDKFRAVRTQFDYGVFLPIQYGAAAALNGPQDAVIAQCEEYERRNQAFCGGLRSIGWDVPDSEGTMFVWAPVPEGHGTSEEFCMELMEKAGVIGVPGSSFGSLGEGFMRFALVEPVPVMEEIVKAIDESGLLREKGE
;
A
#
# COMPACT_ATOMS: atom_id res chain seq x y z
N VAL A 1 -8.69 1.85 -0.12
CA VAL A 1 -7.28 1.89 0.27
C VAL A 1 -7.05 0.81 1.32
N CYS A 2 -5.86 0.19 1.32
CA CYS A 2 -5.50 -0.91 2.23
C CYS A 2 -6.41 -2.16 2.15
N ALA A 3 -7.14 -2.33 1.06
CA ALA A 3 -7.98 -3.47 0.75
C ALA A 3 -7.38 -4.28 -0.41
N THR A 4 -7.77 -5.54 -0.52
CA THR A 4 -7.36 -6.44 -1.60
C THR A 4 -8.51 -6.69 -2.56
N ALA A 5 -8.22 -6.74 -3.87
CA ALA A 5 -9.20 -7.12 -4.88
C ALA A 5 -9.44 -8.63 -4.86
N ASN A 6 -10.69 -9.05 -5.06
CA ASN A 6 -11.07 -10.45 -5.19
C ASN A 6 -11.11 -10.90 -6.67
N ASP A 7 -11.32 -12.19 -6.91
CA ASP A 7 -11.33 -12.76 -8.26
C ASP A 7 -12.42 -12.14 -9.14
N ALA A 8 -13.64 -11.93 -8.60
CA ALA A 8 -14.75 -11.34 -9.33
C ALA A 8 -14.44 -9.93 -9.83
N PHE A 9 -13.75 -9.12 -9.03
CA PHE A 9 -13.30 -7.79 -9.44
C PHE A 9 -12.40 -7.84 -10.68
N TYR A 10 -11.43 -8.76 -10.73
CA TYR A 10 -10.53 -8.87 -11.88
C TYR A 10 -11.25 -9.39 -13.13
N GLU A 11 -12.18 -10.33 -12.98
CA GLU A 11 -13.00 -10.83 -14.08
C GLU A 11 -13.89 -9.74 -14.69
N GLU A 12 -14.55 -8.95 -13.85
CA GLU A 12 -15.36 -7.80 -14.27
C GLU A 12 -14.49 -6.71 -14.93
N LEU A 13 -13.31 -6.42 -14.36
CA LEU A 13 -12.37 -5.45 -14.90
C LEU A 13 -11.89 -5.84 -16.31
N ILE A 14 -11.59 -7.11 -16.55
CA ILE A 14 -11.18 -7.62 -17.85
C ILE A 14 -12.34 -7.53 -18.85
N ALA A 15 -13.55 -7.91 -18.44
CA ALA A 15 -14.75 -7.78 -19.27
C ALA A 15 -15.03 -6.31 -19.63
N PHE A 16 -14.91 -5.40 -18.68
CA PHE A 16 -15.02 -3.96 -18.90
C PHE A 16 -13.97 -3.47 -19.89
N ALA A 17 -12.70 -3.83 -19.69
CA ALA A 17 -11.60 -3.42 -20.55
C ALA A 17 -11.79 -3.86 -22.01
N ARG A 18 -12.26 -5.10 -22.23
CA ARG A 18 -12.60 -5.60 -23.57
C ARG A 18 -13.76 -4.84 -24.19
N LYS A 19 -14.83 -4.61 -23.42
CA LYS A 19 -16.05 -3.94 -23.89
C LYS A 19 -15.80 -2.50 -24.31
N TYR A 20 -14.99 -1.78 -23.54
CA TYR A 20 -14.77 -0.34 -23.73
C TYR A 20 -13.41 0.00 -24.35
N HIS A 21 -12.63 -1.01 -24.74
CA HIS A 21 -11.29 -0.84 -25.31
C HIS A 21 -10.34 -0.03 -24.41
N VAL A 22 -10.41 -0.28 -23.11
CA VAL A 22 -9.56 0.36 -22.10
C VAL A 22 -8.34 -0.48 -21.82
N ILE A 23 -7.18 0.13 -21.69
CA ILE A 23 -5.94 -0.53 -21.26
C ILE A 23 -5.89 -0.56 -19.74
N ILE A 24 -5.65 -1.74 -19.15
CA ILE A 24 -5.44 -1.90 -17.71
C ILE A 24 -3.96 -1.77 -17.38
N LEU A 25 -3.66 -0.86 -16.46
CA LEU A 25 -2.34 -0.70 -15.85
C LEU A 25 -2.45 -1.13 -14.39
N HIS A 26 -2.08 -2.36 -14.08
CA HIS A 26 -2.14 -2.90 -12.72
C HIS A 26 -0.83 -2.58 -11.97
N ASP A 27 -0.89 -1.63 -11.03
CA ASP A 27 0.23 -1.36 -10.12
C ASP A 27 0.19 -2.33 -8.94
N ASN A 28 1.03 -3.36 -8.99
CA ASN A 28 1.07 -4.46 -8.03
C ASN A 28 2.32 -4.43 -7.13
N ALA A 29 2.75 -3.23 -6.74
CA ALA A 29 3.96 -3.03 -5.96
C ALA A 29 3.91 -3.62 -4.53
N TYR A 30 2.73 -3.94 -4.01
CA TYR A 30 2.49 -4.47 -2.66
C TYR A 30 1.96 -5.90 -2.62
N SER A 31 2.04 -6.65 -3.73
CA SER A 31 1.42 -7.97 -3.88
C SER A 31 1.84 -9.01 -2.83
N ASP A 32 3.03 -8.88 -2.25
CA ASP A 32 3.55 -9.82 -1.26
C ASP A 32 3.27 -9.37 0.18
N ILE A 33 2.68 -8.19 0.38
CA ILE A 33 2.34 -7.66 1.71
C ILE A 33 0.82 -7.74 1.85
N ILE A 34 0.31 -8.95 2.01
CA ILE A 34 -1.12 -9.26 2.22
C ILE A 34 -1.24 -10.14 3.46
N TYR A 35 -2.12 -9.75 4.39
CA TYR A 35 -2.23 -10.33 5.72
C TYR A 35 -3.15 -11.55 5.77
N GLY A 36 -3.15 -12.25 6.92
CA GLY A 36 -3.99 -13.41 7.17
C GLY A 36 -3.58 -14.66 6.38
N GLY A 37 -2.29 -14.82 6.07
CA GLY A 37 -1.78 -15.98 5.31
C GLY A 37 -2.25 -16.03 3.85
N ARG A 38 -2.91 -14.99 3.37
CA ARG A 38 -3.35 -14.86 1.98
C ARG A 38 -2.16 -14.54 1.07
N LYS A 39 -2.28 -14.89 -0.20
CA LYS A 39 -1.28 -14.53 -1.22
C LYS A 39 -1.90 -13.58 -2.23
N GLY A 40 -1.15 -12.57 -2.61
CA GLY A 40 -1.50 -11.70 -3.72
C GLY A 40 -1.58 -12.50 -5.02
N LYS A 41 -2.54 -12.13 -5.86
CA LYS A 41 -2.65 -12.69 -7.20
C LYS A 41 -2.19 -11.67 -8.23
N SER A 42 -1.47 -12.13 -9.24
CA SER A 42 -1.17 -11.32 -10.39
C SER A 42 -2.44 -11.13 -11.23
N PHE A 43 -2.72 -9.91 -11.65
CA PHE A 43 -3.76 -9.62 -12.66
C PHE A 43 -3.57 -10.50 -13.90
N LEU A 44 -2.32 -10.77 -14.30
CA LEU A 44 -1.99 -11.54 -15.49
C LEU A 44 -2.30 -13.04 -15.36
N SER A 45 -2.67 -13.53 -14.16
CA SER A 45 -3.11 -14.91 -13.94
C SER A 45 -4.57 -15.16 -14.39
N TYR A 46 -5.34 -14.10 -14.63
CA TYR A 46 -6.72 -14.22 -15.07
C TYR A 46 -6.83 -14.35 -16.60
N GLU A 47 -7.83 -15.12 -17.04
CA GLU A 47 -8.06 -15.32 -18.47
C GLU A 47 -8.35 -14.01 -19.19
N GLY A 48 -7.62 -13.75 -20.28
CA GLY A 48 -7.76 -12.54 -21.09
C GLY A 48 -7.05 -11.31 -20.57
N ALA A 49 -6.48 -11.30 -19.35
CA ALA A 49 -5.77 -10.16 -18.81
C ALA A 49 -4.62 -9.70 -19.71
N LYS A 50 -3.84 -10.63 -20.28
CA LYS A 50 -2.73 -10.32 -21.20
C LYS A 50 -3.18 -9.71 -22.53
N GLU A 51 -4.45 -9.79 -22.86
CA GLU A 51 -4.99 -9.13 -24.05
C GLU A 51 -5.24 -7.65 -23.82
N VAL A 52 -5.60 -7.27 -22.60
CA VAL A 52 -6.10 -5.93 -22.25
C VAL A 52 -5.17 -5.09 -21.38
N GLY A 53 -4.11 -5.68 -20.80
CA GLY A 53 -3.31 -4.92 -19.85
C GLY A 53 -1.89 -5.39 -19.60
N VAL A 54 -1.26 -4.66 -18.70
CA VAL A 54 0.07 -4.92 -18.16
C VAL A 54 0.05 -4.80 -16.63
N GLU A 55 1.00 -5.45 -15.99
CA GLU A 55 1.24 -5.39 -14.56
C GLU A 55 2.62 -4.79 -14.29
N PHE A 56 2.67 -3.88 -13.31
CA PHE A 56 3.90 -3.37 -12.76
C PHE A 56 4.18 -4.04 -11.42
N TYR A 57 5.37 -4.58 -11.27
CA TYR A 57 5.84 -5.18 -10.03
C TYR A 57 7.15 -4.51 -9.60
N SER A 58 7.34 -4.30 -8.31
CA SER A 58 8.51 -3.64 -7.75
C SER A 58 9.11 -4.41 -6.59
N LEU A 59 10.44 -4.52 -6.56
CA LEU A 59 11.17 -5.09 -5.42
C LEU A 59 11.30 -4.10 -4.25
N SER A 60 10.89 -2.85 -4.45
CA SER A 60 11.06 -1.78 -3.44
C SER A 60 10.38 -2.11 -2.11
N LYS A 61 9.22 -2.79 -2.14
CA LYS A 61 8.41 -3.06 -0.95
C LYS A 61 8.61 -4.48 -0.45
N SER A 62 8.38 -5.48 -1.30
CA SER A 62 8.49 -6.90 -0.95
C SER A 62 9.89 -7.30 -0.49
N TYR A 63 10.92 -6.76 -1.10
CA TYR A 63 12.34 -7.08 -0.79
C TYR A 63 13.07 -5.96 -0.05
N ASN A 64 12.36 -4.94 0.39
CA ASN A 64 12.96 -3.78 1.07
C ASN A 64 14.08 -3.10 0.26
N LEU A 65 13.98 -3.16 -1.08
CA LEU A 65 14.98 -2.69 -2.05
C LEU A 65 14.65 -1.33 -2.65
N THR A 66 14.06 -0.43 -1.87
CA THR A 66 13.62 0.89 -2.35
C THR A 66 14.74 1.69 -3.02
N GLY A 67 15.96 1.66 -2.45
CA GLY A 67 17.11 2.38 -2.98
C GLY A 67 17.67 1.82 -4.30
N ALA A 68 17.39 0.56 -4.63
CA ALA A 68 17.87 -0.07 -5.86
C ALA A 68 17.15 0.43 -7.13
N ARG A 69 16.00 1.07 -7.02
CA ARG A 69 15.21 1.66 -8.12
C ARG A 69 14.95 0.68 -9.26
N ILE A 70 14.47 -0.53 -8.94
CA ILE A 70 14.16 -1.57 -9.90
C ILE A 70 12.71 -2.04 -9.80
N SER A 71 12.07 -2.13 -10.97
CA SER A 71 10.72 -2.63 -11.16
C SER A 71 10.58 -3.28 -12.53
N PHE A 72 9.47 -3.97 -12.75
CA PHE A 72 9.18 -4.65 -14.00
C PHE A 72 7.83 -4.23 -14.54
N VAL A 73 7.70 -4.22 -15.87
CA VAL A 73 6.42 -4.19 -16.57
C VAL A 73 6.31 -5.45 -17.42
N ILE A 74 5.26 -6.20 -17.24
CA ILE A 74 4.97 -7.44 -17.95
C ILE A 74 3.50 -7.48 -18.40
N GLY A 75 3.18 -8.25 -19.45
CA GLY A 75 1.81 -8.40 -19.94
C GLY A 75 1.69 -8.29 -21.43
N ASN A 76 0.74 -7.48 -21.92
CA ASN A 76 0.45 -7.33 -23.34
C ASN A 76 1.68 -6.90 -24.14
N GLN A 77 2.09 -7.72 -25.12
CA GLN A 77 3.29 -7.49 -25.92
C GLN A 77 3.31 -6.11 -26.61
N LYS A 78 2.19 -5.70 -27.19
CA LYS A 78 2.11 -4.42 -27.93
C LYS A 78 2.28 -3.23 -26.99
N ILE A 79 1.75 -3.31 -25.76
CA ILE A 79 1.89 -2.27 -24.74
C ILE A 79 3.33 -2.23 -24.24
N VAL A 80 3.91 -3.39 -23.92
CA VAL A 80 5.30 -3.48 -23.46
C VAL A 80 6.29 -2.97 -24.51
N ASP A 81 6.07 -3.27 -25.80
CA ASP A 81 6.92 -2.75 -26.88
C ASP A 81 6.84 -1.22 -27.02
N LYS A 82 5.65 -0.64 -26.88
CA LYS A 82 5.50 0.82 -26.86
C LYS A 82 6.14 1.46 -25.63
N PHE A 83 5.96 0.84 -24.45
CA PHE A 83 6.63 1.26 -23.24
C PHE A 83 8.15 1.23 -23.40
N ARG A 84 8.71 0.15 -23.94
CA ARG A 84 10.15 0.03 -24.22
C ARG A 84 10.66 1.14 -25.16
N ALA A 85 9.93 1.39 -26.24
CA ALA A 85 10.31 2.43 -27.21
C ALA A 85 10.36 3.83 -26.55
N VAL A 86 9.42 4.13 -25.66
CA VAL A 86 9.42 5.39 -24.90
C VAL A 86 10.53 5.40 -23.86
N ARG A 87 10.69 4.32 -23.09
CA ARG A 87 11.67 4.20 -22.01
C ARG A 87 13.09 4.43 -22.48
N THR A 88 13.47 3.91 -23.66
CA THR A 88 14.79 4.10 -24.23
C THR A 88 15.15 5.55 -24.58
N GLN A 89 14.15 6.45 -24.57
CA GLN A 89 14.38 7.89 -24.75
C GLN A 89 14.70 8.62 -23.44
N PHE A 90 14.47 7.99 -22.29
CA PHE A 90 14.70 8.59 -20.97
C PHE A 90 16.02 8.14 -20.35
N ASP A 91 16.36 6.87 -20.48
CA ASP A 91 17.62 6.32 -19.95
C ASP A 91 18.07 5.09 -20.73
N TYR A 92 19.32 4.65 -20.46
CA TYR A 92 19.93 3.48 -21.08
C TYR A 92 19.64 2.16 -20.34
N GLY A 93 18.78 2.21 -19.33
CA GLY A 93 18.35 1.04 -18.54
C GLY A 93 18.86 1.06 -17.11
N VAL A 94 18.54 -0.02 -16.39
CA VAL A 94 18.93 -0.20 -14.99
C VAL A 94 20.37 -0.69 -14.90
N PHE A 95 21.14 -0.16 -13.96
CA PHE A 95 22.53 -0.56 -13.70
C PHE A 95 22.65 -2.09 -13.53
N LEU A 96 23.53 -2.71 -14.29
CA LEU A 96 23.61 -4.18 -14.42
C LEU A 96 23.76 -4.95 -13.09
N PRO A 97 24.59 -4.52 -12.13
CA PRO A 97 24.65 -5.18 -10.81
C PRO A 97 23.31 -5.21 -10.06
N ILE A 98 22.48 -4.17 -10.21
CA ILE A 98 21.13 -4.14 -9.62
C ILE A 98 20.24 -5.18 -10.30
N GLN A 99 20.35 -5.38 -11.61
CA GLN A 99 19.60 -6.43 -12.33
C GLN A 99 19.98 -7.82 -11.84
N TYR A 100 21.27 -8.10 -11.66
CA TYR A 100 21.72 -9.38 -11.07
C TYR A 100 21.25 -9.55 -9.63
N GLY A 101 21.30 -8.49 -8.81
CA GLY A 101 20.77 -8.51 -7.45
C GLY A 101 19.27 -8.81 -7.41
N ALA A 102 18.50 -8.19 -8.30
CA ALA A 102 17.07 -8.47 -8.44
C ALA A 102 16.77 -9.91 -8.87
N ALA A 103 17.54 -10.41 -9.85
CA ALA A 103 17.42 -11.80 -10.28
C ALA A 103 17.76 -12.79 -9.16
N ALA A 104 18.79 -12.51 -8.37
CA ALA A 104 19.13 -13.33 -7.21
C ALA A 104 18.04 -13.29 -6.13
N ALA A 105 17.46 -12.12 -5.84
CA ALA A 105 16.37 -11.96 -4.88
C ALA A 105 15.12 -12.75 -5.31
N LEU A 106 14.74 -12.66 -6.58
CA LEU A 106 13.55 -13.35 -7.10
C LEU A 106 13.70 -14.87 -7.19
N ASN A 107 14.91 -15.38 -7.42
CA ASN A 107 15.19 -16.82 -7.55
C ASN A 107 15.70 -17.44 -6.24
N GLY A 108 16.04 -16.63 -5.25
CA GLY A 108 16.52 -17.07 -3.94
C GLY A 108 15.42 -17.49 -2.96
N PRO A 109 15.80 -17.82 -1.72
CA PRO A 109 14.84 -18.09 -0.65
C PRO A 109 13.92 -16.88 -0.41
N GLN A 110 12.64 -17.15 -0.14
CA GLN A 110 11.63 -16.10 0.07
C GLN A 110 11.30 -15.85 1.55
N ASP A 111 12.04 -16.49 2.46
CA ASP A 111 11.80 -16.42 3.91
C ASP A 111 11.82 -14.98 4.43
N ALA A 112 12.72 -14.14 3.88
CA ALA A 112 12.81 -12.73 4.28
C ALA A 112 11.56 -11.92 3.86
N VAL A 113 10.97 -12.23 2.71
CA VAL A 113 9.72 -11.59 2.24
C VAL A 113 8.56 -11.99 3.13
N ILE A 114 8.48 -13.29 3.50
CA ILE A 114 7.45 -13.82 4.39
C ILE A 114 7.59 -13.16 5.79
N ALA A 115 8.79 -13.17 6.36
CA ALA A 115 9.05 -12.58 7.67
C ALA A 115 8.72 -11.07 7.71
N GLN A 116 9.01 -10.35 6.61
CA GLN A 116 8.65 -8.93 6.49
C GLN A 116 7.14 -8.73 6.44
N CYS A 117 6.40 -9.57 5.71
CA CYS A 117 4.94 -9.50 5.67
C CYS A 117 4.34 -9.76 7.05
N GLU A 118 4.80 -10.79 7.77
CA GLU A 118 4.38 -11.10 9.13
C GLU A 118 4.69 -9.96 10.12
N GLU A 119 5.81 -9.26 9.94
CA GLU A 119 6.15 -8.11 10.78
C GLU A 119 5.19 -6.94 10.52
N TYR A 120 4.85 -6.64 9.26
CA TYR A 120 3.84 -5.62 8.96
C TYR A 120 2.45 -5.99 9.49
N GLU A 121 2.09 -7.26 9.45
CA GLU A 121 0.83 -7.73 10.04
C GLU A 121 0.81 -7.53 11.56
N ARG A 122 1.90 -7.86 12.27
CA ARG A 122 2.02 -7.59 13.71
C ARG A 122 1.89 -6.11 14.04
N ARG A 123 2.55 -5.25 13.26
CA ARG A 123 2.44 -3.78 13.42
C ARG A 123 1.02 -3.27 13.17
N ASN A 124 0.36 -3.79 12.14
CA ASN A 124 -1.04 -3.46 11.84
C ASN A 124 -1.95 -3.84 13.02
N GLN A 125 -1.82 -5.05 13.54
CA GLN A 125 -2.61 -5.53 14.68
C GLN A 125 -2.36 -4.69 15.94
N ALA A 126 -1.10 -4.40 16.27
CA ALA A 126 -0.75 -3.59 17.43
C ALA A 126 -1.28 -2.17 17.31
N PHE A 127 -1.09 -1.53 16.16
CA PHE A 127 -1.50 -0.15 15.94
C PHE A 127 -3.02 0.00 15.85
N CYS A 128 -3.69 -0.74 14.96
CA CYS A 128 -5.14 -0.65 14.83
C CYS A 128 -5.88 -1.14 16.08
N GLY A 129 -5.40 -2.24 16.70
CA GLY A 129 -5.95 -2.75 17.96
C GLY A 129 -5.77 -1.75 19.10
N GLY A 130 -4.59 -1.13 19.20
CA GLY A 130 -4.30 -0.07 20.15
C GLY A 130 -5.21 1.15 19.97
N LEU A 131 -5.36 1.65 18.76
CA LEU A 131 -6.25 2.78 18.46
C LEU A 131 -7.70 2.47 18.84
N ARG A 132 -8.20 1.27 18.53
CA ARG A 132 -9.56 0.86 18.96
C ARG A 132 -9.70 0.80 20.48
N SER A 133 -8.65 0.40 21.20
CA SER A 133 -8.69 0.33 22.68
C SER A 133 -8.82 1.70 23.35
N ILE A 134 -8.43 2.77 22.68
CA ILE A 134 -8.55 4.16 23.16
C ILE A 134 -9.75 4.90 22.53
N GLY A 135 -10.65 4.17 21.85
CA GLY A 135 -11.91 4.71 21.32
C GLY A 135 -11.86 5.21 19.87
N TRP A 136 -10.77 4.99 19.15
CA TRP A 136 -10.69 5.31 17.72
C TRP A 136 -10.97 4.07 16.88
N ASP A 137 -12.13 4.01 16.26
CA ASP A 137 -12.57 2.86 15.46
C ASP A 137 -11.85 2.82 14.10
N VAL A 138 -10.67 2.22 14.10
CA VAL A 138 -9.82 2.05 12.93
C VAL A 138 -9.88 0.60 12.46
N PRO A 139 -10.30 0.33 11.20
CA PRO A 139 -10.32 -1.02 10.66
C PRO A 139 -8.90 -1.55 10.42
N ASP A 140 -8.71 -2.86 10.56
CA ASP A 140 -7.47 -3.51 10.15
C ASP A 140 -7.30 -3.41 8.63
N SER A 141 -6.06 -3.14 8.21
CA SER A 141 -5.70 -3.21 6.79
C SER A 141 -5.66 -4.68 6.34
N GLU A 142 -6.04 -4.95 5.11
CA GLU A 142 -5.93 -6.29 4.52
C GLU A 142 -4.53 -6.61 3.99
N GLY A 143 -3.70 -5.61 3.90
CA GLY A 143 -2.33 -5.69 3.41
C GLY A 143 -1.71 -4.30 3.30
N THR A 144 -0.55 -4.21 2.66
CA THR A 144 0.31 -3.04 2.51
C THR A 144 1.01 -2.66 3.83
N MET A 145 1.81 -1.62 3.80
CA MET A 145 2.48 -1.04 4.97
C MET A 145 1.75 0.21 5.49
N PHE A 146 0.45 0.30 5.22
CA PHE A 146 -0.33 1.49 5.58
C PHE A 146 -1.61 1.12 6.32
N VAL A 147 -2.10 2.08 7.11
CA VAL A 147 -3.44 2.08 7.71
C VAL A 147 -4.20 3.27 7.16
N TRP A 148 -5.47 3.05 6.83
CA TRP A 148 -6.41 4.05 6.36
C TRP A 148 -7.45 4.27 7.44
N ALA A 149 -7.21 5.28 8.30
CA ALA A 149 -8.00 5.56 9.48
C ALA A 149 -9.06 6.63 9.17
N PRO A 150 -10.32 6.45 9.57
CA PRO A 150 -11.29 7.53 9.50
C PRO A 150 -10.89 8.66 10.47
N VAL A 151 -11.13 9.91 10.09
CA VAL A 151 -11.02 11.03 11.01
C VAL A 151 -12.11 10.86 12.07
N PRO A 152 -11.80 10.96 13.39
CA PRO A 152 -12.80 10.82 14.44
C PRO A 152 -13.89 11.89 14.36
N GLU A 153 -15.10 11.56 14.81
CA GLU A 153 -16.21 12.52 14.86
C GLU A 153 -15.85 13.75 15.73
N GLY A 154 -16.40 14.90 15.36
CA GLY A 154 -16.16 16.15 16.09
C GLY A 154 -14.87 16.88 15.71
N HIS A 155 -14.06 16.32 14.80
CA HIS A 155 -12.92 17.02 14.21
C HIS A 155 -13.27 17.63 12.84
N GLY A 156 -12.43 18.54 12.37
CA GLY A 156 -12.61 19.22 11.09
C GLY A 156 -12.23 18.35 9.89
N THR A 157 -11.60 18.96 8.90
CA THR A 157 -11.08 18.28 7.72
C THR A 157 -9.94 17.32 8.07
N SER A 158 -9.63 16.39 7.15
CA SER A 158 -8.51 15.46 7.32
C SER A 158 -7.16 16.19 7.51
N GLU A 159 -6.99 17.36 6.90
CA GLU A 159 -5.80 18.19 7.06
C GLU A 159 -5.74 18.82 8.46
N GLU A 160 -6.85 19.41 8.93
CA GLU A 160 -6.94 20.00 10.28
C GLU A 160 -6.68 18.95 11.35
N PHE A 161 -7.27 17.76 11.23
CA PHE A 161 -7.02 16.68 12.18
C PHE A 161 -5.57 16.18 12.16
N CYS A 162 -4.94 16.06 10.99
CA CYS A 162 -3.53 15.72 10.90
C CYS A 162 -2.63 16.76 11.61
N MET A 163 -2.97 18.04 11.50
CA MET A 163 -2.25 19.12 12.21
C MET A 163 -2.46 19.03 13.71
N GLU A 164 -3.71 18.84 14.17
CA GLU A 164 -3.99 18.65 15.60
C GLU A 164 -3.23 17.45 16.20
N LEU A 165 -3.18 16.34 15.46
CA LEU A 165 -2.48 15.12 15.88
C LEU A 165 -0.97 15.36 16.00
N MET A 166 -0.39 16.08 15.05
CA MET A 166 1.02 16.44 15.07
C MET A 166 1.34 17.38 16.25
N GLU A 167 0.52 18.40 16.48
CA GLU A 167 0.76 19.40 17.52
C GLU A 167 0.55 18.84 18.94
N LYS A 168 -0.48 18.01 19.14
CA LYS A 168 -0.88 17.53 20.47
C LYS A 168 -0.25 16.19 20.87
N ALA A 169 -0.04 15.30 19.90
CA ALA A 169 0.50 13.96 20.14
C ALA A 169 1.89 13.73 19.55
N GLY A 170 2.42 14.66 18.75
CA GLY A 170 3.70 14.48 18.06
C GLY A 170 3.65 13.40 16.97
N VAL A 171 2.47 13.02 16.48
CA VAL A 171 2.26 11.93 15.53
C VAL A 171 1.94 12.50 14.15
N ILE A 172 2.66 12.01 13.15
CA ILE A 172 2.51 12.47 11.76
C ILE A 172 1.72 11.43 10.95
N GLY A 173 0.62 11.88 10.35
CA GLY A 173 -0.13 11.16 9.35
C GLY A 173 -0.24 11.97 8.05
N VAL A 174 -0.72 11.34 7.00
CA VAL A 174 -0.99 12.01 5.72
C VAL A 174 -2.50 12.19 5.58
N PRO A 175 -3.01 13.42 5.38
CA PRO A 175 -4.43 13.64 5.21
C PRO A 175 -4.94 12.92 3.95
N GLY A 176 -6.12 12.33 4.05
CA GLY A 176 -6.70 11.56 2.94
C GLY A 176 -7.03 12.42 1.73
N SER A 177 -7.33 13.71 1.93
CA SER A 177 -7.51 14.68 0.85
C SER A 177 -6.31 14.78 -0.11
N SER A 178 -5.08 14.48 0.37
CA SER A 178 -3.88 14.38 -0.48
C SER A 178 -3.94 13.27 -1.53
N PHE A 179 -4.88 12.32 -1.41
CA PHE A 179 -5.10 11.22 -2.35
C PHE A 179 -6.32 11.44 -3.25
N GLY A 180 -6.91 12.60 -3.20
CA GLY A 180 -8.09 13.00 -3.97
C GLY A 180 -9.31 13.30 -3.07
N SER A 181 -10.35 13.90 -3.67
CA SER A 181 -11.54 14.38 -2.93
C SER A 181 -12.28 13.27 -2.17
N LEU A 182 -12.25 12.03 -2.66
CA LEU A 182 -12.86 10.88 -1.98
C LEU A 182 -12.04 10.38 -0.78
N GLY A 183 -10.84 10.91 -0.58
CA GLY A 183 -10.02 10.63 0.60
C GLY A 183 -10.32 11.54 1.78
N GLU A 184 -11.15 12.59 1.60
CA GLU A 184 -11.55 13.47 2.69
C GLU A 184 -12.31 12.67 3.77
N GLY A 185 -12.09 13.03 5.03
CA GLY A 185 -12.60 12.29 6.19
C GLY A 185 -11.76 11.07 6.59
N PHE A 186 -10.59 10.88 5.97
CA PHE A 186 -9.64 9.83 6.32
C PHE A 186 -8.23 10.39 6.47
N MET A 187 -7.36 9.59 7.08
CA MET A 187 -5.92 9.82 7.10
C MET A 187 -5.14 8.52 6.91
N ARG A 188 -3.92 8.62 6.41
CA ARG A 188 -3.03 7.47 6.20
C ARG A 188 -1.86 7.48 7.16
N PHE A 189 -1.66 6.37 7.86
CA PHE A 189 -0.44 6.08 8.62
C PHE A 189 0.45 5.10 7.89
N ALA A 190 1.77 5.19 8.13
CA ALA A 190 2.74 4.21 7.65
C ALA A 190 3.23 3.35 8.82
N LEU A 191 3.16 2.03 8.68
CA LEU A 191 3.57 1.05 9.68
C LEU A 191 5.08 0.77 9.61
N VAL A 192 5.91 1.82 9.57
CA VAL A 192 7.37 1.68 9.37
C VAL A 192 8.15 1.51 10.66
N GLU A 193 7.55 1.84 11.78
CA GLU A 193 8.17 1.72 13.10
C GLU A 193 7.92 0.33 13.72
N PRO A 194 8.79 -0.16 14.63
CA PRO A 194 8.58 -1.42 15.31
C PRO A 194 7.39 -1.38 16.29
N VAL A 195 6.84 -2.56 16.63
CA VAL A 195 5.65 -2.69 17.51
C VAL A 195 5.74 -1.87 18.79
N PRO A 196 6.83 -1.85 19.57
CA PRO A 196 6.90 -1.03 20.79
C PRO A 196 6.70 0.47 20.52
N VAL A 197 7.20 0.97 19.39
CA VAL A 197 7.01 2.40 19.01
C VAL A 197 5.57 2.63 18.59
N MET A 198 4.91 1.66 17.91
CA MET A 198 3.48 1.76 17.60
C MET A 198 2.63 1.86 18.87
N GLU A 199 2.99 1.11 19.93
CA GLU A 199 2.34 1.17 21.23
C GLU A 199 2.57 2.54 21.91
N GLU A 200 3.78 3.09 21.82
CA GLU A 200 4.08 4.44 22.30
C GLU A 200 3.30 5.52 21.56
N ILE A 201 3.13 5.38 20.25
CA ILE A 201 2.30 6.29 19.42
C ILE A 201 0.85 6.25 19.90
N VAL A 202 0.27 5.06 20.10
CA VAL A 202 -1.10 4.90 20.61
C VAL A 202 -1.25 5.59 21.96
N LYS A 203 -0.29 5.38 22.86
CA LYS A 203 -0.27 6.02 24.18
C LYS A 203 -0.20 7.55 24.08
N ALA A 204 0.65 8.09 23.19
CA ALA A 204 0.76 9.54 22.99
C ALA A 204 -0.56 10.14 22.46
N ILE A 205 -1.27 9.41 21.60
CA ILE A 205 -2.60 9.83 21.11
C ILE A 205 -3.62 9.84 22.27
N ASP A 206 -3.66 8.81 23.11
CA ASP A 206 -4.55 8.77 24.28
C ASP A 206 -4.27 9.90 25.28
N GLU A 207 -3.00 10.09 25.63
CA GLU A 207 -2.55 11.14 26.56
C GLU A 207 -2.81 12.55 26.02
N SER A 208 -2.85 12.76 24.70
CA SER A 208 -3.18 14.05 24.08
C SER A 208 -4.60 14.52 24.34
N GLY A 209 -5.50 13.60 24.68
CA GLY A 209 -6.92 13.88 24.90
C GLY A 209 -7.73 14.18 23.63
N LEU A 210 -7.13 14.01 22.45
CA LEU A 210 -7.77 14.30 21.15
C LEU A 210 -9.07 13.51 20.91
N LEU A 211 -9.12 12.27 21.40
CA LEU A 211 -10.26 11.37 21.18
C LEU A 211 -11.34 11.45 22.26
N ARG A 212 -11.11 12.27 23.30
CA ARG A 212 -12.10 12.50 24.35
C ARG A 212 -13.13 13.47 23.81
N GLU A 213 -14.41 13.15 23.99
CA GLU A 213 -15.49 14.09 23.69
C GLU A 213 -15.12 15.47 24.25
N LYS A 214 -15.21 16.51 23.40
CA LYS A 214 -15.15 17.89 23.88
C LYS A 214 -16.38 18.04 24.79
N GLY A 215 -16.18 17.77 26.08
CA GLY A 215 -17.22 17.80 27.11
C GLY A 215 -18.05 19.09 27.03
N GLU A 216 -19.32 18.93 27.30
CA GLU A 216 -20.32 19.98 27.46
C GLU A 216 -19.82 21.18 28.27
#